data_f817c2ee48bcd76d06b1c7b57b533b34
#
_entry.id   f817c2ee48bcd76d06b1c7b57b533b34
#
_cell.length_a   1.000
_cell.length_b   1.000
_cell.length_c   1.000
_cell.angle_alpha   90.00
_cell.angle_beta   90.00
_cell.angle_gamma   90.00
#
_symmetry.space_group_name_H-M   'P 1'
#
loop_
_entity.id
_entity.type
_entity.pdbx_description
1 polymer ?
#
loop_
_entity_poly.entity_id
_entity_poly.type
_entity_poly.pdbx_seq_one_letter_code
_entity_poly.pdbx_strand_id
1 'polypeptide(L)'
;KNGAFLTDLCQETSIPGVYAVGDCATVYNNAIQATDYIALATNAVRSGIIAAHNACGTKLESVGVQGSNGISIWGLNMVSTGISLAKAEKLGIEALTTDFEDWQRAEFMENGNYKVKLRIVYDKNTRVILGAQISSDYDISMVIHLFSMAIEEQVTIDKLKLFDAFFLPHFNKPYNYITMAALSAK
;
A
#
# COMPACT_ATOMS: atom_id res chain seq x y z
N LYS A 1 -15.21 17.48 -6.23
CA LYS A 1 -14.31 18.60 -5.83
C LYS A 1 -13.14 18.78 -6.79
N ASN A 2 -12.66 17.70 -7.43
CA ASN A 2 -11.54 17.68 -8.38
C ASN A 2 -11.96 17.41 -9.83
N GLY A 3 -13.26 17.27 -10.12
CA GLY A 3 -13.79 17.01 -11.46
C GLY A 3 -13.85 15.53 -11.87
N ALA A 4 -13.40 14.60 -11.00
CA ALA A 4 -13.52 13.17 -11.28
C ALA A 4 -14.97 12.68 -11.13
N PHE A 5 -15.36 11.75 -11.99
CA PHE A 5 -16.66 11.08 -11.90
C PHE A 5 -16.70 10.16 -10.68
N LEU A 6 -17.76 10.27 -9.90
CA LEU A 6 -18.02 9.32 -8.82
C LEU A 6 -18.50 8.00 -9.41
N THR A 7 -17.90 6.91 -8.99
CA THR A 7 -18.27 5.56 -9.40
C THR A 7 -18.44 4.65 -8.18
N ASP A 8 -19.26 3.62 -8.35
CA ASP A 8 -19.37 2.52 -7.41
C ASP A 8 -18.26 1.46 -7.60
N LEU A 9 -18.36 0.33 -6.93
CA LEU A 9 -17.38 -0.76 -7.05
C LEU A 9 -17.43 -1.47 -8.42
N CYS A 10 -18.50 -1.29 -9.19
CA CYS A 10 -18.62 -1.78 -10.56
C CYS A 10 -18.10 -0.79 -11.61
N GLN A 11 -17.57 0.35 -11.19
CA GLN A 11 -17.18 1.50 -12.02
C GLN A 11 -18.36 2.15 -12.76
N GLU A 12 -19.59 1.93 -12.28
CA GLU A 12 -20.78 2.57 -12.80
C GLU A 12 -20.98 3.95 -12.13
N THR A 13 -21.41 4.92 -12.93
CA THR A 13 -21.72 6.27 -12.45
C THR A 13 -23.14 6.34 -11.86
N SER A 14 -23.58 7.51 -11.45
CA SER A 14 -24.97 7.74 -11.02
C SER A 14 -26.01 7.54 -12.15
N ILE A 15 -25.57 7.39 -13.40
CA ILE A 15 -26.42 7.14 -14.55
C ILE A 15 -26.28 5.67 -14.92
N PRO A 16 -27.37 4.85 -14.86
CA PRO A 16 -27.31 3.44 -15.19
C PRO A 16 -26.79 3.17 -16.59
N GLY A 17 -25.89 2.19 -16.73
CA GLY A 17 -25.25 1.83 -17.98
C GLY A 17 -24.11 2.76 -18.41
N VAL A 18 -23.78 3.78 -17.62
CA VAL A 18 -22.67 4.70 -17.89
C VAL A 18 -21.52 4.44 -16.92
N TYR A 19 -20.38 4.06 -17.46
CA TYR A 19 -19.18 3.72 -16.70
C TYR A 19 -18.11 4.80 -16.85
N ALA A 20 -17.32 5.03 -15.80
CA ALA A 20 -16.13 5.89 -15.85
C ALA A 20 -14.91 5.14 -15.32
N VAL A 21 -13.78 5.28 -16.01
CA VAL A 21 -12.55 4.52 -15.74
C VAL A 21 -11.30 5.39 -15.85
N GLY A 22 -10.20 4.92 -15.28
CA GLY A 22 -8.91 5.61 -15.35
C GLY A 22 -8.89 6.91 -14.56
N ASP A 23 -8.08 7.85 -15.01
CA ASP A 23 -7.77 9.08 -14.25
C ASP A 23 -8.96 10.07 -14.18
N CYS A 24 -10.02 9.84 -14.93
CA CYS A 24 -11.24 10.65 -14.81
C CYS A 24 -12.24 10.11 -13.77
N ALA A 25 -12.00 8.94 -13.17
CA ALA A 25 -12.90 8.28 -12.22
C ALA A 25 -12.32 8.23 -10.80
N THR A 26 -13.21 8.08 -9.83
CA THR A 26 -12.83 7.77 -8.45
C THR A 26 -12.65 6.27 -8.25
N VAL A 27 -12.01 5.90 -7.14
CA VAL A 27 -11.78 4.51 -6.72
C VAL A 27 -12.13 4.36 -5.24
N TYR A 28 -12.41 3.14 -4.79
CA TYR A 28 -12.52 2.85 -3.37
C TYR A 28 -11.13 2.64 -2.77
N ASN A 29 -10.77 3.45 -1.77
CA ASN A 29 -9.48 3.38 -1.09
C ASN A 29 -9.61 2.59 0.22
N ASN A 30 -8.97 1.41 0.27
CA ASN A 30 -9.05 0.52 1.41
C ASN A 30 -8.39 1.09 2.69
N ALA A 31 -7.40 1.98 2.56
CA ALA A 31 -6.75 2.59 3.71
C ALA A 31 -7.65 3.57 4.48
N ILE A 32 -8.64 4.15 3.82
CA ILE A 32 -9.59 5.11 4.43
C ILE A 32 -11.04 4.63 4.40
N GLN A 33 -11.28 3.41 3.88
CA GLN A 33 -12.60 2.80 3.73
C GLN A 33 -13.63 3.73 3.06
N ALA A 34 -13.19 4.47 2.04
CA ALA A 34 -14.02 5.48 1.37
C ALA A 34 -13.57 5.71 -0.07
N THR A 35 -14.46 6.36 -0.84
CA THR A 35 -14.14 6.83 -2.19
C THR A 35 -13.06 7.90 -2.15
N ASP A 36 -12.04 7.73 -3.00
CA ASP A 36 -10.89 8.62 -3.14
C ASP A 36 -10.55 8.84 -4.62
N TYR A 37 -9.65 9.77 -4.88
CA TYR A 37 -9.06 10.00 -6.20
C TYR A 37 -7.59 9.59 -6.19
N ILE A 38 -7.27 8.53 -6.93
CA ILE A 38 -5.92 7.97 -7.03
C ILE A 38 -5.63 7.66 -8.50
N ALA A 39 -5.07 8.63 -9.21
CA ALA A 39 -4.69 8.51 -10.61
C ALA A 39 -3.38 7.71 -10.75
N LEU A 40 -3.50 6.45 -11.15
CA LEU A 40 -2.40 5.53 -11.40
C LEU A 40 -2.74 4.62 -12.58
N ALA A 41 -1.76 4.35 -13.45
CA ALA A 41 -1.93 3.48 -14.61
C ALA A 41 -2.49 2.09 -14.25
N THR A 42 -2.06 1.52 -13.13
CA THR A 42 -2.57 0.23 -12.63
C THR A 42 -4.04 0.30 -12.24
N ASN A 43 -4.51 1.42 -11.69
CA ASN A 43 -5.93 1.64 -11.37
C ASN A 43 -6.74 1.85 -12.65
N ALA A 44 -6.17 2.53 -13.65
CA ALA A 44 -6.82 2.71 -14.95
C ALA A 44 -7.07 1.36 -15.65
N VAL A 45 -6.07 0.46 -15.65
CA VAL A 45 -6.22 -0.89 -16.20
C VAL A 45 -7.29 -1.69 -15.46
N ARG A 46 -7.24 -1.72 -14.12
CA ARG A 46 -8.22 -2.47 -13.32
C ARG A 46 -9.65 -1.95 -13.50
N SER A 47 -9.83 -0.63 -13.44
CA SER A 47 -11.15 -0.01 -13.64
C SER A 47 -11.70 -0.29 -15.03
N GLY A 48 -10.84 -0.28 -16.08
CA GLY A 48 -11.22 -0.66 -17.43
C GLY A 48 -11.72 -2.11 -17.52
N ILE A 49 -11.01 -3.05 -16.89
CA ILE A 49 -11.43 -4.47 -16.82
C ILE A 49 -12.80 -4.60 -16.13
N ILE A 50 -12.97 -3.97 -14.97
CA ILE A 50 -14.21 -4.01 -14.18
C ILE A 50 -15.38 -3.45 -15.00
N ALA A 51 -15.21 -2.27 -15.58
CA ALA A 51 -16.26 -1.65 -16.39
C ALA A 51 -16.63 -2.48 -17.62
N ALA A 52 -15.64 -3.06 -18.31
CA ALA A 52 -15.89 -3.91 -19.48
C ALA A 52 -16.72 -5.15 -19.13
N HIS A 53 -16.40 -5.84 -18.01
CA HIS A 53 -17.18 -6.98 -17.54
C HIS A 53 -18.62 -6.59 -17.24
N ASN A 54 -18.83 -5.51 -16.47
CA ASN A 54 -20.16 -5.07 -16.09
C ASN A 54 -20.97 -4.57 -17.31
N ALA A 55 -20.36 -3.86 -18.24
CA ALA A 55 -21.02 -3.45 -19.49
C ALA A 55 -21.45 -4.64 -20.36
N CYS A 56 -20.74 -5.76 -20.27
CA CYS A 56 -21.10 -7.02 -20.96
C CYS A 56 -22.05 -7.92 -20.14
N GLY A 57 -22.56 -7.45 -19.01
CA GLY A 57 -23.51 -8.21 -18.19
C GLY A 57 -22.88 -9.24 -17.24
N THR A 58 -21.55 -9.24 -17.09
CA THR A 58 -20.85 -10.09 -16.11
C THR A 58 -20.48 -9.25 -14.90
N LYS A 59 -21.17 -9.47 -13.77
CA LYS A 59 -20.90 -8.70 -12.55
C LYS A 59 -19.49 -8.94 -12.04
N LEU A 60 -18.69 -7.86 -11.95
CA LEU A 60 -17.36 -7.83 -11.36
C LEU A 60 -17.21 -6.57 -10.50
N GLU A 61 -16.91 -6.74 -9.23
CA GLU A 61 -16.71 -5.64 -8.29
C GLU A 61 -15.22 -5.43 -8.00
N SER A 62 -14.83 -4.18 -7.77
CA SER A 62 -13.51 -3.82 -7.29
C SER A 62 -13.34 -4.29 -5.84
N VAL A 63 -12.19 -4.87 -5.53
CA VAL A 63 -11.75 -5.10 -4.13
C VAL A 63 -11.20 -3.84 -3.47
N GLY A 64 -11.23 -2.72 -4.17
CA GLY A 64 -10.59 -1.47 -3.73
C GLY A 64 -9.13 -1.39 -4.15
N VAL A 65 -8.50 -0.28 -3.77
CA VAL A 65 -7.08 0.00 -4.07
C VAL A 65 -6.40 0.67 -2.89
N GLN A 66 -5.07 0.63 -2.87
CA GLN A 66 -4.25 1.27 -1.84
C GLN A 66 -3.33 2.37 -2.40
N GLY A 67 -3.30 2.55 -3.73
CA GLY A 67 -2.45 3.53 -4.39
C GLY A 67 -0.96 3.16 -4.36
N SER A 68 -0.66 1.87 -4.51
CA SER A 68 0.73 1.39 -4.54
C SER A 68 1.49 1.96 -5.72
N ASN A 69 2.65 2.55 -5.45
CA ASN A 69 3.50 3.18 -6.45
C ASN A 69 4.97 3.14 -6.04
N GLY A 70 5.85 3.47 -6.97
CA GLY A 70 7.28 3.51 -6.72
C GLY A 70 8.01 4.43 -7.67
N ILE A 71 9.23 4.81 -7.27
CA ILE A 71 10.14 5.62 -8.06
C ILE A 71 11.56 5.14 -7.83
N SER A 72 12.39 5.18 -8.87
CA SER A 72 13.82 4.94 -8.79
C SER A 72 14.56 6.15 -9.33
N ILE A 73 15.43 6.76 -8.51
CA ILE A 73 16.19 7.94 -8.88
C ILE A 73 17.64 7.72 -8.47
N TRP A 74 18.57 7.68 -9.45
CA TRP A 74 20.02 7.54 -9.22
C TRP A 74 20.40 6.39 -8.26
N GLY A 75 19.71 5.25 -8.40
CA GLY A 75 19.97 4.07 -7.57
C GLY A 75 19.15 4.00 -6.28
N LEU A 76 18.60 5.10 -5.79
CA LEU A 76 17.67 5.07 -4.66
C LEU A 76 16.28 4.65 -5.14
N ASN A 77 15.78 3.55 -4.60
CA ASN A 77 14.43 3.04 -4.84
C ASN A 77 13.52 3.43 -3.67
N MET A 78 12.36 3.97 -3.99
CA MET A 78 11.32 4.31 -3.01
C MET A 78 9.99 3.72 -3.47
N VAL A 79 9.31 3.00 -2.60
CA VAL A 79 8.00 2.43 -2.86
C VAL A 79 7.04 2.79 -1.74
N SER A 80 5.77 2.97 -2.08
CA SER A 80 4.75 3.31 -1.09
C SER A 80 3.40 2.67 -1.42
N THR A 81 2.59 2.47 -0.39
CA THR A 81 1.21 2.01 -0.50
C THR A 81 0.37 2.60 0.64
N GLY A 82 -0.94 2.71 0.44
CA GLY A 82 -1.84 3.30 1.42
C GLY A 82 -1.68 4.81 1.56
N ILE A 83 -1.85 5.32 2.76
CA ILE A 83 -1.78 6.74 3.07
C ILE A 83 -0.55 7.11 3.90
N SER A 84 -0.02 8.30 3.69
CA SER A 84 1.01 8.88 4.55
C SER A 84 0.39 9.46 5.83
N LEU A 85 1.22 9.67 6.87
CA LEU A 85 0.79 10.36 8.10
C LEU A 85 0.15 11.72 7.78
N ALA A 86 0.77 12.51 6.91
CA ALA A 86 0.23 13.82 6.50
C ALA A 86 -1.14 13.72 5.80
N LYS A 87 -1.40 12.63 5.06
CA LYS A 87 -2.74 12.40 4.48
C LYS A 87 -3.74 11.98 5.56
N ALA A 88 -3.33 11.14 6.51
CA ALA A 88 -4.18 10.77 7.65
C ALA A 88 -4.61 11.99 8.46
N GLU A 89 -3.66 12.87 8.80
CA GLU A 89 -3.92 14.14 9.51
C GLU A 89 -4.92 15.03 8.76
N LYS A 90 -4.76 15.20 7.44
CA LYS A 90 -5.70 15.98 6.60
C LYS A 90 -7.11 15.39 6.59
N LEU A 91 -7.24 14.09 6.79
CA LEU A 91 -8.52 13.38 6.82
C LEU A 91 -9.11 13.31 8.25
N GLY A 92 -8.40 13.80 9.26
CA GLY A 92 -8.80 13.70 10.65
C GLY A 92 -8.70 12.31 11.25
N ILE A 93 -7.88 11.44 10.65
CA ILE A 93 -7.61 10.08 11.13
C ILE A 93 -6.51 10.15 12.17
N GLU A 94 -6.75 9.68 13.40
CA GLU A 94 -5.74 9.56 14.44
C GLU A 94 -4.78 8.41 14.10
N ALA A 95 -3.69 8.72 13.42
CA ALA A 95 -2.68 7.74 13.01
C ALA A 95 -1.36 7.92 13.77
N LEU A 96 -0.66 6.82 13.95
CA LEU A 96 0.71 6.76 14.47
C LEU A 96 1.64 6.22 13.40
N THR A 97 2.94 6.43 13.59
CA THR A 97 3.98 5.82 12.75
C THR A 97 4.98 5.05 13.58
N THR A 98 5.56 4.03 12.96
CA THR A 98 6.80 3.42 13.40
C THR A 98 7.81 3.51 12.26
N ASP A 99 9.01 3.96 12.60
CA ASP A 99 10.13 4.11 11.67
C ASP A 99 11.24 3.16 12.07
N PHE A 100 11.77 2.42 11.09
CA PHE A 100 12.87 1.51 11.32
C PHE A 100 13.86 1.53 10.17
N GLU A 101 15.15 1.50 10.49
CA GLU A 101 16.23 1.42 9.51
C GLU A 101 17.18 0.31 9.94
N ASP A 102 17.48 -0.62 9.05
CA ASP A 102 18.48 -1.67 9.30
C ASP A 102 19.05 -2.22 7.98
N TRP A 103 20.14 -2.97 8.10
CA TRP A 103 20.66 -3.78 7.02
C TRP A 103 19.69 -4.91 6.66
N GLN A 104 19.52 -5.16 5.38
CA GLN A 104 18.65 -6.25 4.91
C GLN A 104 19.15 -7.62 5.36
N ARG A 105 20.48 -7.81 5.34
CA ARG A 105 21.17 -9.05 5.74
C ARG A 105 22.05 -8.80 6.95
N ALA A 106 22.59 -9.88 7.52
CA ALA A 106 23.54 -9.78 8.62
C ALA A 106 24.78 -8.95 8.21
N GLU A 107 25.35 -8.22 9.17
CA GLU A 107 26.44 -7.26 8.90
C GLU A 107 27.72 -7.90 8.36
N PHE A 108 27.95 -9.20 8.67
CA PHE A 108 29.07 -9.95 8.12
C PHE A 108 28.93 -10.27 6.61
N MET A 109 27.79 -9.99 6.01
CA MET A 109 27.58 -10.12 4.57
C MET A 109 28.13 -8.88 3.85
N GLU A 110 29.42 -8.91 3.49
CA GLU A 110 30.14 -7.75 2.96
C GLU A 110 29.65 -7.27 1.59
N ASN A 111 29.18 -8.19 0.73
CA ASN A 111 28.77 -7.86 -0.63
C ASN A 111 27.25 -7.83 -0.80
N GLY A 112 26.75 -6.77 -1.43
CA GLY A 112 25.33 -6.65 -1.78
C GLY A 112 24.40 -6.57 -0.57
N ASN A 113 24.87 -6.03 0.56
CA ASN A 113 24.06 -5.73 1.72
C ASN A 113 23.70 -4.24 1.70
N TYR A 114 22.43 -3.93 1.81
CA TYR A 114 21.91 -2.58 1.70
C TYR A 114 21.06 -2.22 2.91
N LYS A 115 21.04 -0.96 3.28
CA LYS A 115 20.12 -0.47 4.30
C LYS A 115 18.73 -0.32 3.72
N VAL A 116 17.74 -0.68 4.52
CA VAL A 116 16.33 -0.49 4.22
C VAL A 116 15.74 0.44 5.29
N LYS A 117 15.08 1.51 4.83
CA LYS A 117 14.29 2.40 5.70
C LYS A 117 12.82 2.08 5.48
N LEU A 118 12.13 1.78 6.55
CA LEU A 118 10.70 1.47 6.54
C LEU A 118 9.96 2.39 7.50
N ARG A 119 8.89 3.02 7.00
CA ARG A 119 7.85 3.67 7.80
C ARG A 119 6.55 2.91 7.62
N ILE A 120 5.88 2.58 8.71
CA ILE A 120 4.52 2.05 8.71
C ILE A 120 3.61 3.08 9.38
N VAL A 121 2.50 3.41 8.73
CA VAL A 121 1.42 4.25 9.26
C VAL A 121 0.28 3.34 9.68
N TYR A 122 -0.25 3.50 10.88
CA TYR A 122 -1.34 2.68 11.41
C TYR A 122 -2.30 3.52 12.25
N ASP A 123 -3.55 3.11 12.30
CA ASP A 123 -4.57 3.76 13.11
C ASP A 123 -4.25 3.59 14.60
N LYS A 124 -4.34 4.67 15.36
CA LYS A 124 -3.98 4.71 16.78
C LYS A 124 -4.88 3.81 17.64
N ASN A 125 -6.16 3.71 17.29
CA ASN A 125 -7.16 3.04 18.09
C ASN A 125 -7.35 1.58 17.68
N THR A 126 -7.54 1.34 16.37
CA THR A 126 -7.76 -0.01 15.83
C THR A 126 -6.47 -0.77 15.57
N ARG A 127 -5.34 -0.04 15.45
CA ARG A 127 -4.01 -0.54 15.10
C ARG A 127 -3.90 -1.15 13.70
N VAL A 128 -4.92 -0.93 12.87
CA VAL A 128 -4.93 -1.35 11.47
C VAL A 128 -3.88 -0.56 10.67
N ILE A 129 -3.16 -1.24 9.80
CA ILE A 129 -2.17 -0.63 8.91
C ILE A 129 -2.88 0.21 7.86
N LEU A 130 -2.50 1.48 7.76
CA LEU A 130 -3.07 2.45 6.83
C LEU A 130 -2.12 2.78 5.68
N GLY A 131 -0.82 2.54 5.85
CA GLY A 131 0.17 2.83 4.83
C GLY A 131 1.57 2.34 5.17
N ALA A 132 2.40 2.24 4.14
CA ALA A 132 3.83 1.97 4.29
C ALA A 132 4.64 2.71 3.23
N GLN A 133 5.85 3.16 3.61
CA GLN A 133 6.85 3.76 2.74
C GLN A 133 8.19 3.07 2.99
N ILE A 134 8.82 2.62 1.92
CA ILE A 134 10.10 1.89 2.00
C ILE A 134 11.10 2.54 1.04
N SER A 135 12.35 2.67 1.47
CA SER A 135 13.44 3.11 0.59
C SER A 135 14.72 2.31 0.83
N SER A 136 15.47 2.08 -0.25
CA SER A 136 16.76 1.39 -0.26
C SER A 136 17.50 1.64 -1.57
N ASP A 137 18.82 1.49 -1.56
CA ASP A 137 19.62 1.40 -2.78
C ASP A 137 19.52 0.02 -3.45
N TYR A 138 18.81 -0.92 -2.82
CA TYR A 138 18.48 -2.24 -3.36
C TYR A 138 17.04 -2.26 -3.89
N ASP A 139 16.74 -3.15 -4.84
CA ASP A 139 15.36 -3.34 -5.29
C ASP A 139 14.52 -4.02 -4.20
N ILE A 140 13.68 -3.20 -3.57
CA ILE A 140 12.74 -3.63 -2.50
C ILE A 140 11.28 -3.54 -2.99
N SER A 141 11.07 -3.40 -4.29
CA SER A 141 9.76 -3.09 -4.86
C SER A 141 8.70 -4.13 -4.49
N MET A 142 9.05 -5.41 -4.47
CA MET A 142 8.11 -6.49 -4.16
C MET A 142 7.61 -6.49 -2.71
N VAL A 143 8.38 -5.93 -1.78
CA VAL A 143 8.00 -5.90 -0.35
C VAL A 143 6.75 -5.05 -0.11
N ILE A 144 6.53 -4.02 -0.94
CA ILE A 144 5.36 -3.13 -0.76
C ILE A 144 4.03 -3.88 -0.94
N HIS A 145 4.02 -4.99 -1.67
CA HIS A 145 2.81 -5.78 -1.90
C HIS A 145 2.32 -6.50 -0.65
N LEU A 146 3.21 -6.84 0.30
CA LEU A 146 2.81 -7.32 1.62
C LEU A 146 1.95 -6.28 2.33
N PHE A 147 2.38 -5.03 2.34
CA PHE A 147 1.64 -3.93 2.98
C PHE A 147 0.36 -3.57 2.21
N SER A 148 0.38 -3.66 0.88
CA SER A 148 -0.82 -3.46 0.08
C SER A 148 -1.91 -4.48 0.45
N MET A 149 -1.56 -5.77 0.53
CA MET A 149 -2.48 -6.81 0.96
C MET A 149 -2.89 -6.65 2.43
N ALA A 150 -1.94 -6.26 3.31
CA ALA A 150 -2.23 -6.02 4.72
C ALA A 150 -3.27 -4.89 4.92
N ILE A 151 -3.24 -3.84 4.10
CA ILE A 151 -4.23 -2.76 4.14
C ILE A 151 -5.59 -3.25 3.62
N GLU A 152 -5.61 -3.99 2.51
CA GLU A 152 -6.82 -4.56 1.93
C GLU A 152 -7.56 -5.44 2.94
N GLU A 153 -6.81 -6.31 3.63
CA GLU A 153 -7.31 -7.26 4.63
C GLU A 153 -7.42 -6.67 6.05
N GLN A 154 -7.26 -5.36 6.21
CA GLN A 154 -7.35 -4.67 7.51
C GLN A 154 -6.46 -5.30 8.60
N VAL A 155 -5.26 -5.72 8.22
CA VAL A 155 -4.30 -6.33 9.13
C VAL A 155 -3.77 -5.30 10.12
N THR A 156 -3.69 -5.66 11.40
CA THR A 156 -3.13 -4.79 12.43
C THR A 156 -1.59 -4.86 12.46
N ILE A 157 -0.96 -3.77 12.88
CA ILE A 157 0.50 -3.73 13.08
C ILE A 157 0.97 -4.83 14.05
N ASP A 158 0.12 -5.24 15.00
CA ASP A 158 0.45 -6.27 15.98
C ASP A 158 0.58 -7.66 15.36
N LYS A 159 -0.14 -7.97 14.27
CA LYS A 159 0.04 -9.22 13.54
C LYS A 159 1.40 -9.32 12.86
N LEU A 160 2.01 -8.20 12.47
CA LEU A 160 3.33 -8.20 11.84
C LEU A 160 4.47 -8.46 12.83
N LYS A 161 4.23 -8.36 14.14
CA LYS A 161 5.26 -8.60 15.17
C LYS A 161 5.81 -10.02 15.14
N LEU A 162 4.94 -10.97 14.82
CA LEU A 162 5.24 -12.42 14.88
C LEU A 162 4.74 -13.16 13.64
N PHE A 163 4.59 -12.48 12.49
CA PHE A 163 4.19 -13.17 11.27
C PHE A 163 5.27 -14.16 10.83
N ASP A 164 4.85 -15.23 10.18
CA ASP A 164 5.77 -16.27 9.68
C ASP A 164 6.63 -15.72 8.54
N ALA A 165 7.84 -15.30 8.87
CA ALA A 165 8.86 -14.84 7.94
C ALA A 165 10.01 -15.85 7.89
N PHE A 166 10.35 -16.35 6.72
CA PHE A 166 11.49 -17.24 6.58
C PHE A 166 12.80 -16.52 6.90
N PHE A 167 13.79 -17.30 7.33
CA PHE A 167 15.14 -16.83 7.54
C PHE A 167 16.16 -17.65 6.75
N LEU A 168 17.01 -16.95 6.02
CA LEU A 168 18.27 -17.46 5.48
C LEU A 168 19.28 -16.30 5.44
N PRO A 169 20.50 -16.43 5.99
CA PRO A 169 21.49 -15.33 6.06
C PRO A 169 21.76 -14.64 4.72
N HIS A 170 21.66 -15.39 3.63
CA HIS A 170 21.84 -14.86 2.27
C HIS A 170 20.75 -13.83 1.88
N PHE A 171 19.55 -13.91 2.43
CA PHE A 171 18.43 -13.04 2.06
C PHE A 171 18.07 -12.01 3.13
N ASN A 172 18.10 -12.37 4.41
CA ASN A 172 17.59 -11.52 5.48
C ASN A 172 18.21 -11.83 6.85
N LYS A 173 17.67 -11.21 7.88
CA LYS A 173 17.95 -11.47 9.30
C LYS A 173 16.82 -12.30 9.93
N PRO A 174 17.05 -13.04 11.02
CA PRO A 174 15.99 -13.73 11.78
C PRO A 174 14.88 -12.78 12.23
N TYR A 175 15.25 -11.58 12.69
CA TYR A 175 14.36 -10.45 12.94
C TYR A 175 14.60 -9.43 11.84
N ASN A 176 13.83 -9.54 10.77
CA ASN A 176 13.96 -8.63 9.62
C ASN A 176 13.39 -7.24 9.93
N TYR A 177 13.68 -6.27 9.07
CA TYR A 177 13.26 -4.87 9.28
C TYR A 177 11.73 -4.70 9.38
N ILE A 178 10.91 -5.58 8.79
CA ILE A 178 9.44 -5.52 8.88
C ILE A 178 9.00 -5.88 10.30
N THR A 179 9.48 -7.04 10.80
CA THR A 179 9.19 -7.50 12.16
C THR A 179 9.68 -6.48 13.20
N MET A 180 10.90 -5.95 13.01
CA MET A 180 11.48 -4.97 13.93
C MET A 180 10.73 -3.64 13.93
N ALA A 181 10.29 -3.17 12.76
CA ALA A 181 9.42 -1.99 12.68
C ALA A 181 8.11 -2.20 13.44
N ALA A 182 7.48 -3.38 13.28
CA ALA A 182 6.25 -3.71 13.98
C ALA A 182 6.46 -3.82 15.51
N LEU A 183 7.56 -4.44 15.96
CA LEU A 183 7.90 -4.54 17.38
C LEU A 183 8.17 -3.18 18.02
N SER A 184 8.66 -2.20 17.25
CA SER A 184 8.91 -0.84 17.72
C SER A 184 7.64 0.03 17.76
N ALA A 185 6.50 -0.45 17.24
CA ALA A 185 5.24 0.28 17.26
C ALA A 185 4.69 0.43 18.69
N LYS A 186 4.31 1.67 19.04
CA LYS A 186 3.77 2.05 20.36
C LYS A 186 2.30 1.69 20.48
#